data_a5285c4c0ea0c7fb7883ae6ce5b523c9
#
_entry.id   a5285c4c0ea0c7fb7883ae6ce5b523c9
#
_cell.length_a   1.000
_cell.length_b   1.000
_cell.length_c   1.000
_cell.angle_alpha   90.00
_cell.angle_beta   90.00
_cell.angle_gamma   90.00
#
_symmetry.space_group_name_H-M   'P 1'
#
loop_
_entity.id
_entity.type
_entity.pdbx_description
1 polymer ?
#
loop_
_entity_poly.entity_id
_entity_poly.type
_entity_poly.pdbx_seq_one_letter_code
_entity_poly.pdbx_strand_id
1 'polypeptide(L)' 'MANLKITLVKSLNGRLVKHIATAESLGLRKIGNVTIQPDNAQTRGKIALIGYLLEVTEVE' A
#
# COMPACT_ATOMS: atom_id res chain seq x y z
N MET A 1 4.03 19.17 2.13
CA MET A 1 3.99 17.95 2.92
C MET A 1 4.33 16.76 2.03
N ALA A 2 5.04 15.80 2.55
CA ALA A 2 5.47 14.66 1.76
C ALA A 2 4.29 13.72 1.47
N ASN A 3 4.31 13.16 0.29
CA ASN A 3 3.38 12.09 -0.10
C ASN A 3 4.17 10.81 -0.35
N LEU A 4 3.49 9.70 -0.31
CA LEU A 4 4.09 8.40 -0.56
C LEU A 4 3.49 7.80 -1.81
N LYS A 5 4.34 7.38 -2.72
CA LYS A 5 3.93 6.61 -3.91
C LYS A 5 4.04 5.14 -3.56
N ILE A 6 2.93 4.46 -3.58
CA ILE A 6 2.82 3.07 -3.16
C ILE A 6 2.46 2.23 -4.38
N THR A 7 3.29 1.24 -4.67
CA THR A 7 3.10 0.34 -5.80
C THR A 7 2.92 -1.08 -5.27
N LEU A 8 1.89 -1.77 -5.73
CA LEU A 8 1.67 -3.16 -5.37
C LEU A 8 2.57 -4.05 -6.23
N VAL A 9 3.54 -4.71 -5.59
CA VAL A 9 4.53 -5.52 -6.31
C VAL A 9 4.33 -7.03 -6.11
N LYS A 10 3.49 -7.43 -5.15
CA LYS A 10 3.20 -8.84 -4.88
C LYS A 10 1.71 -9.10 -5.03
N SER A 11 1.37 -10.33 -5.42
CA SER A 11 -0.03 -10.75 -5.54
C SER A 11 -0.73 -10.78 -4.19
N LEU A 12 -2.00 -10.40 -4.17
CA LEU A 12 -2.84 -10.51 -2.99
C LEU A 12 -3.47 -11.89 -2.83
N ASN A 13 -3.30 -12.77 -3.83
CA ASN A 13 -3.85 -14.11 -3.77
C ASN A 13 -3.22 -14.91 -2.63
N GLY A 14 -4.06 -15.57 -1.83
CA GLY A 14 -3.57 -16.36 -0.71
C GLY A 14 -3.13 -15.56 0.50
N ARG A 15 -3.32 -14.25 0.48
CA ARG A 15 -2.98 -13.40 1.62
C ARG A 15 -4.13 -13.35 2.62
N LEU A 16 -3.83 -12.91 3.84
CA LEU A 16 -4.85 -12.75 4.86
C LEU A 16 -5.90 -11.73 4.42
N VAL A 17 -7.15 -11.97 4.79
CA VAL A 17 -8.25 -11.05 4.44
C VAL A 17 -7.97 -9.64 4.94
N LYS A 18 -7.39 -9.50 6.12
CA LYS A 18 -7.00 -8.19 6.68
C LYS A 18 -6.03 -7.46 5.73
N HIS A 19 -5.06 -8.18 5.19
CA HIS A 19 -4.07 -7.60 4.29
C HIS A 19 -4.69 -7.19 2.98
N ILE A 20 -5.58 -8.02 2.43
CA ILE A 20 -6.29 -7.70 1.21
C ILE A 20 -7.17 -6.47 1.41
N ALA A 21 -7.92 -6.42 2.51
CA ALA A 21 -8.76 -5.27 2.81
C ALA A 21 -7.95 -4.00 2.99
N THR A 22 -6.78 -4.09 3.62
CA THR A 22 -5.90 -2.95 3.80
C THR A 22 -5.38 -2.43 2.45
N ALA A 23 -4.96 -3.34 1.57
CA ALA A 23 -4.52 -2.96 0.23
C ALA A 23 -5.66 -2.31 -0.56
N GLU A 24 -6.86 -2.87 -0.48
CA GLU A 24 -8.03 -2.28 -1.16
C GLU A 24 -8.36 -0.89 -0.63
N SER A 25 -8.18 -0.66 0.66
CA SER A 25 -8.41 0.67 1.23
C SER A 25 -7.41 1.70 0.70
N LEU A 26 -6.25 1.25 0.22
CA LEU A 26 -5.28 2.10 -0.45
C LEU A 26 -5.52 2.21 -1.95
N GLY A 27 -6.48 1.45 -2.48
CA GLY A 27 -6.76 1.41 -3.91
C GLY A 27 -5.90 0.44 -4.69
N LEU A 28 -5.20 -0.46 -4.00
CA LEU A 28 -4.29 -1.42 -4.63
C LEU A 28 -4.97 -2.78 -4.70
N ARG A 29 -5.26 -3.24 -5.90
CA ARG A 29 -5.96 -4.51 -6.11
C ARG A 29 -5.17 -5.51 -6.94
N LYS A 30 -4.32 -5.01 -7.84
CA LYS A 30 -3.55 -5.84 -8.77
C LYS A 30 -2.09 -5.43 -8.73
N ILE A 31 -1.21 -6.36 -9.07
CA ILE A 31 0.21 -6.06 -9.22
C ILE A 31 0.37 -4.95 -10.26
N GLY A 32 1.18 -3.98 -9.92
CA GLY A 32 1.42 -2.82 -10.77
C GLY A 32 0.53 -1.63 -10.50
N ASN A 33 -0.50 -1.78 -9.67
CA ASN A 33 -1.31 -0.64 -9.27
C ASN A 33 -0.47 0.32 -8.43
N VAL A 34 -0.66 1.61 -8.68
CA VAL A 34 0.08 2.68 -8.01
C VAL A 34 -0.91 3.64 -7.38
N THR A 35 -0.64 4.08 -6.18
CA THR A 35 -1.43 5.10 -5.53
C THR A 35 -0.51 6.10 -4.84
N ILE A 36 -1.01 7.33 -4.71
CA ILE A 36 -0.31 8.38 -3.96
C ILE A 36 -1.13 8.66 -2.71
N GLN A 37 -0.49 8.52 -1.57
CA GLN A 37 -1.15 8.72 -0.29
C GLN A 37 -0.36 9.72 0.55
N PRO A 38 -1.04 10.49 1.40
CA PRO A 38 -0.33 11.40 2.29
C PRO A 38 0.50 10.62 3.31
N ASP A 39 1.63 11.18 3.70
CA ASP A 39 2.47 10.58 4.72
C ASP A 39 1.91 10.93 6.10
N ASN A 40 1.02 10.09 6.59
CA ASN A 40 0.43 10.27 7.91
C ASN A 40 0.41 8.93 8.66
N ALA A 41 0.01 8.97 9.93
CA ALA A 41 0.04 7.80 10.79
C ALA A 41 -0.84 6.66 10.26
N GLN A 42 -2.00 6.99 9.67
CA GLN A 42 -2.91 5.97 9.12
C GLN A 42 -2.27 5.26 7.93
N THR A 43 -1.69 6.01 7.01
CA THR A 43 -1.03 5.44 5.84
C THR A 43 0.17 4.60 6.26
N ARG A 44 0.98 5.10 7.18
CA ARG A 44 2.14 4.36 7.67
C ARG A 44 1.72 3.07 8.38
N GLY A 45 0.62 3.11 9.14
CA GLY A 45 0.09 1.91 9.78
C GLY A 45 -0.32 0.84 8.78
N LYS A 46 -0.96 1.24 7.70
CA LYS A 46 -1.34 0.31 6.62
C LYS A 46 -0.10 -0.26 5.93
N ILE A 47 0.88 0.59 5.65
CA ILE A 47 2.13 0.17 5.03
C ILE A 47 2.87 -0.81 5.94
N ALA A 48 2.91 -0.56 7.24
CA ALA A 48 3.57 -1.46 8.19
C ALA A 48 2.92 -2.84 8.17
N LEU A 49 1.61 -2.92 7.96
CA LEU A 49 0.88 -4.18 7.93
C LEU A 49 1.18 -4.98 6.66
N ILE A 50 1.21 -4.32 5.52
CA ILE A 50 1.35 -4.98 4.21
C ILE A 50 2.57 -4.53 3.42
N GLY A 51 3.54 -3.90 4.06
CA GLY A 51 4.71 -3.35 3.38
C GLY A 51 5.50 -4.40 2.60
N TYR A 52 5.45 -5.65 3.02
CA TYR A 52 6.13 -6.73 2.31
C TYR A 52 5.53 -7.00 0.91
N LEU A 53 4.33 -6.47 0.65
CA LEU A 53 3.65 -6.59 -0.64
C LEU A 53 3.83 -5.35 -1.50
N LEU A 54 4.39 -4.29 -0.94
CA LEU A 54 4.40 -2.98 -1.56
C LEU A 54 5.81 -2.46 -1.75
N GLU A 55 5.94 -1.57 -2.71
CA GLU A 55 7.11 -0.73 -2.84
C GLU A 55 6.69 0.71 -2.58
N VAL A 56 7.33 1.36 -1.63
CA VAL A 56 6.97 2.71 -1.20
C VAL A 56 8.11 3.66 -1.52
N THR A 57 7.80 4.75 -2.20
CA THR A 57 8.76 5.80 -2.54
C THR A 57 8.18 7.14 -2.09
N GLU A 58 9.01 7.97 -1.48
CA GLU A 58 8.58 9.31 -1.12
C GLU A 58 8.51 10.18 -2.37
N VAL A 59 7.42 10.92 -2.48
CA VAL A 59 7.23 11.92 -3.54
C VAL A 59 6.68 13.18 -2.90
N GLU A 60 6.95 14.29 -3.52
CA GLU A 60 6.45 15.58 -3.04
C GLU A 60 5.23 16.03 -3.82
#